data_dee4e72340917bcfe62e091e77f00ada
#
_entry.id   dee4e72340917bcfe62e091e77f00ada
#
_cell.length_a   1.000
_cell.length_b   1.000
_cell.length_c   1.000
_cell.angle_alpha   90.00
_cell.angle_beta   90.00
_cell.angle_gamma   90.00
#
_symmetry.space_group_name_H-M   'P 1'
#
loop_
_entity.id
_entity.type
_entity.pdbx_description
1 polymer ?
#
loop_
_entity_poly.entity_id
_entity_poly.type
_entity_poly.pdbx_seq_one_letter_code
_entity_poly.pdbx_strand_id
1 'polypeptide(L)' 'MTIDERLDRLTERHEALTQTVELITVDIRNLTALMSQTDGFINQLARIAAAHEQRIDRLEGQQ' A
#
# COMPACT_ATOMS: atom_id res chain seq x y z
N MET A 1 43.23 -12.52 -4.89
CA MET A 1 42.26 -11.42 -5.14
C MET A 1 42.94 -10.08 -4.91
N THR A 2 43.04 -9.26 -5.93
CA THR A 2 43.66 -7.94 -5.82
C THR A 2 42.67 -6.95 -5.20
N ILE A 3 43.19 -5.80 -4.78
CA ILE A 3 42.36 -4.71 -4.26
C ILE A 3 41.38 -4.20 -5.34
N ASP A 4 41.87 -4.11 -6.57
CA ASP A 4 41.07 -3.67 -7.70
C ASP A 4 39.87 -4.60 -7.95
N GLU A 5 40.11 -5.91 -7.89
CA GLU A 5 39.03 -6.90 -8.03
C GLU A 5 38.01 -6.79 -6.91
N ARG A 6 38.47 -6.53 -5.69
CA ARG A 6 37.56 -6.33 -4.55
C ARG A 6 36.73 -5.07 -4.73
N LEU A 7 37.34 -3.99 -5.21
CA LEU A 7 36.61 -2.75 -5.48
C LEU A 7 35.57 -2.94 -6.56
N ASP A 8 35.88 -3.66 -7.62
CA ASP A 8 34.93 -3.97 -8.68
C ASP A 8 33.75 -4.75 -8.15
N ARG A 9 33.97 -5.75 -7.31
CA ARG A 9 32.89 -6.53 -6.71
C ARG A 9 32.04 -5.70 -5.78
N LEU A 10 32.67 -4.82 -5.00
CA LEU A 10 31.91 -3.90 -4.12
C LEU A 10 31.07 -2.95 -4.92
N THR A 11 31.57 -2.44 -6.03
CA THR A 11 30.83 -1.56 -6.93
C THR A 11 29.61 -2.28 -7.50
N GLU A 12 29.80 -3.51 -7.98
CA GLU A 12 28.71 -4.32 -8.53
C GLU A 12 27.63 -4.59 -7.46
N ARG A 13 28.05 -4.94 -6.25
CA ARG A 13 27.11 -5.17 -5.15
C ARG A 13 26.36 -3.90 -4.77
N HIS A 14 27.06 -2.78 -4.77
CA HIS A 14 26.46 -1.49 -4.45
C HIS A 14 25.40 -1.11 -5.49
N GLU A 15 25.70 -1.31 -6.77
CA GLU A 15 24.75 -1.07 -7.84
C GLU A 15 23.52 -1.97 -7.72
N ALA A 16 23.72 -3.25 -7.41
CA ALA A 16 22.62 -4.19 -7.20
C ALA A 16 21.76 -3.78 -6.01
N LEU A 17 22.35 -3.33 -4.91
CA LEU A 17 21.62 -2.84 -3.75
C LEU A 17 20.84 -1.58 -4.08
N THR A 18 21.42 -0.66 -4.84
CA THR A 18 20.74 0.55 -5.28
C THR A 18 19.49 0.22 -6.08
N GLN A 19 19.60 -0.72 -7.03
CA GLN A 19 18.45 -1.16 -7.81
C GLN A 19 17.37 -1.80 -6.94
N THR A 20 17.79 -2.61 -5.97
CA THR A 20 16.86 -3.23 -5.03
C THR A 20 16.11 -2.19 -4.19
N VAL A 21 16.83 -1.17 -3.71
CA VAL A 21 16.21 -0.06 -2.95
C VAL A 21 15.21 0.70 -3.82
N GLU A 22 15.55 0.95 -5.08
CA GLU A 22 14.63 1.61 -6.02
C GLU A 22 13.34 0.80 -6.22
N LEU A 23 13.47 -0.51 -6.40
CA LEU A 23 12.32 -1.39 -6.54
C LEU A 23 11.44 -1.40 -5.28
N ILE A 24 12.06 -1.47 -4.10
CA ILE A 24 11.35 -1.43 -2.83
C ILE A 24 10.62 -0.10 -2.68
N THR A 25 11.25 1.01 -3.08
CA THR A 25 10.62 2.33 -3.03
C THR A 25 9.37 2.38 -3.90
N VAL A 26 9.44 1.84 -5.11
CA VAL A 26 8.26 1.75 -6.01
C VAL A 26 7.18 0.88 -5.38
N ASP A 27 7.55 -0.26 -4.82
CA ASP A 27 6.60 -1.17 -4.16
C ASP A 27 5.90 -0.49 -2.99
N ILE A 28 6.64 0.27 -2.18
CA ILE A 28 6.07 1.02 -1.06
C ILE A 28 5.06 2.05 -1.55
N ARG A 29 5.38 2.77 -2.62
CA ARG A 29 4.46 3.75 -3.22
C ARG A 29 3.18 3.08 -3.72
N ASN A 30 3.31 1.94 -4.37
CA ASN A 30 2.18 1.17 -4.88
C ASN A 30 1.31 0.66 -3.74
N LEU A 31 1.92 0.16 -2.66
CA LEU A 31 1.20 -0.28 -1.47
C LEU A 31 0.48 0.88 -0.79
N THR A 32 1.12 2.03 -0.69
CA THR A 32 0.50 3.23 -0.10
C THR A 32 -0.72 3.67 -0.89
N ALA A 33 -0.61 3.67 -2.22
CA ALA A 33 -1.74 4.00 -3.10
C ALA A 33 -2.88 3.00 -2.94
N LEU A 34 -2.56 1.71 -2.85
CA LEU A 34 -3.54 0.66 -2.64
C LEU A 34 -4.25 0.80 -1.29
N MET A 35 -3.50 1.14 -0.23
CA MET A 35 -4.07 1.39 1.09
C MET A 35 -5.05 2.57 1.07
N SER A 36 -4.71 3.65 0.36
CA SER A 36 -5.61 4.79 0.20
C SER A 36 -6.91 4.40 -0.49
N GLN A 37 -6.84 3.58 -1.52
CA GLN A 37 -8.02 3.08 -2.22
C GLN A 37 -8.87 2.21 -1.30
N THR A 38 -8.23 1.35 -0.52
CA THR A 38 -8.91 0.47 0.43
C THR A 38 -9.60 1.28 1.52
N ASP A 39 -8.95 2.30 2.07
CA ASP A 39 -9.53 3.19 3.07
C ASP A 39 -10.75 3.92 2.51
N GLY A 40 -10.68 4.42 1.29
CA GLY A 40 -11.82 5.04 0.62
C GLY A 40 -12.98 4.08 0.44
N PHE A 41 -12.68 2.84 0.10
CA PHE A 41 -13.67 1.79 -0.04
C PHE A 41 -14.35 1.45 1.29
N ILE A 42 -13.56 1.35 2.36
CA ILE A 42 -14.07 1.10 3.71
C ILE A 42 -14.99 2.23 4.15
N ASN A 43 -14.59 3.49 3.92
CA ASN A 43 -15.42 4.64 4.25
C ASN A 43 -16.76 4.62 3.50
N GLN A 44 -16.73 4.24 2.23
CA GLN A 44 -17.91 4.11 1.42
C GLN A 44 -18.85 3.02 1.95
N LEU A 45 -18.28 1.87 2.33
CA LEU A 45 -19.04 0.78 2.93
C LEU A 45 -19.67 1.19 4.26
N ALA A 46 -18.94 1.95 5.08
CA ALA A 46 -19.45 2.44 6.35
C ALA A 46 -20.67 3.38 6.14
N ARG A 47 -20.63 4.23 5.12
CA ARG A 47 -21.75 5.10 4.78
C ARG A 47 -22.98 4.31 4.32
N ILE A 48 -22.74 3.28 3.52
CA ILE A 48 -23.83 2.41 3.04
C ILE A 48 -24.45 1.67 4.22
N ALA A 49 -23.65 1.14 5.13
CA ALA A 49 -24.13 0.45 6.32
C ALA A 49 -24.97 1.38 7.21
N ALA A 50 -24.50 2.62 7.42
CA ALA A 50 -25.24 3.61 8.19
C ALA A 50 -26.59 3.96 7.54
N ALA A 51 -26.62 4.09 6.22
CA ALA A 51 -27.86 4.34 5.49
C ALA A 51 -28.83 3.18 5.62
N HIS A 52 -28.34 1.94 5.58
CA HIS A 52 -29.17 0.75 5.77
C HIS A 52 -29.76 0.70 7.18
N GLU A 53 -28.99 1.04 8.21
CA GLU A 53 -29.47 1.10 9.58
C GLU A 53 -30.60 2.10 9.72
N GLN A 54 -30.47 3.28 9.14
CA GLN A 54 -31.50 4.30 9.16
C GLN A 54 -32.79 3.81 8.50
N ARG A 55 -32.67 3.10 7.40
CA ARG A 55 -33.85 2.53 6.71
C ARG A 55 -34.56 1.48 7.57
N ILE A 56 -33.78 0.63 8.21
CA ILE A 56 -34.32 -0.40 9.10
C ILE A 56 -35.05 0.25 10.27
N ASP A 57 -34.43 1.27 10.89
CA ASP A 57 -35.06 2.01 11.98
C ASP A 57 -36.40 2.66 11.56
N ARG A 58 -36.43 3.25 10.37
CA ARG A 58 -37.67 3.82 9.84
C ARG A 58 -38.78 2.77 9.64
N LEU A 59 -38.40 1.62 9.11
CA LEU A 59 -39.33 0.52 8.88
C LEU A 59 -39.87 0.00 10.20
N GLU A 60 -39.03 -0.15 11.21
CA GLU A 60 -39.44 -0.56 12.55
C GLU A 60 -40.33 0.48 13.21
N GLY A 61 -40.02 1.77 13.01
CA GLY A 61 -40.81 2.86 13.55
C GLY A 61 -42.19 2.99 12.94
N GLN A 62 -42.42 2.45 11.74
CA GLN A 62 -43.71 2.49 11.06
C GLN A 62 -44.65 1.35 11.44
N GLN A 63 -44.10 0.37 12.14
CA GLN A 63 -44.90 -0.73 12.64
C GLN A 63 -45.59 -0.33 13.95
#